data_7b5e9638615d76a1d31794098a6d40f7
#
_entry.id   7b5e9638615d76a1d31794098a6d40f7
#
_cell.length_a   1.000
_cell.length_b   1.000
_cell.length_c   1.000
_cell.angle_alpha   90.00
_cell.angle_beta   90.00
_cell.angle_gamma   90.00
#
_symmetry.space_group_name_H-M   'P 1'
#
loop_
_entity.id
_entity.type
_entity.pdbx_description
1 polymer ?
#
loop_
_entity_poly.entity_id
_entity_poly.type
_entity_poly.pdbx_seq_one_letter_code
_entity_poly.pdbx_strand_id
1 'polypeptide(L)'
;MTRLINIFGGPGIGKSTVIAGLYHHMKLKHINVEIAHEVAKDYVWEEQLDILHHDQLLVFAQQHRRIYRLMNKVDYIIVDCPLLMCIPYIAEGFLKGLEPLIVESHHTFDSESFVLNRSDAEYNPKGRYHNESESIEKHKEIVDVLVKYDIPYTEIDVGPEAPKKIISLLHPYL
;
A
#
# COMPACT_ATOMS: atom_id res chain seq x y z
N MET A 1 8.25 -18.77 -5.58
CA MET A 1 8.71 -17.34 -5.55
C MET A 1 7.59 -16.55 -4.88
N THR A 2 7.89 -15.66 -3.95
CA THR A 2 6.87 -14.86 -3.24
C THR A 2 6.32 -13.78 -4.15
N ARG A 3 5.00 -13.61 -4.22
CA ARG A 3 4.33 -12.56 -5.00
C ARG A 3 3.70 -11.51 -4.07
N LEU A 4 3.83 -10.24 -4.43
CA LEU A 4 3.24 -9.13 -3.68
C LEU A 4 1.83 -8.82 -4.20
N ILE A 5 0.91 -8.55 -3.29
CA ILE A 5 -0.42 -8.01 -3.56
C ILE A 5 -0.41 -6.58 -3.03
N ASN A 6 -0.15 -5.63 -3.91
CA ASN A 6 -0.06 -4.21 -3.58
C ASN A 6 -1.46 -3.58 -3.51
N ILE A 7 -1.83 -3.01 -2.35
CA ILE A 7 -3.10 -2.33 -2.17
C ILE A 7 -2.87 -0.83 -2.08
N PHE A 8 -3.17 -0.13 -3.17
CA PHE A 8 -3.04 1.31 -3.29
C PHE A 8 -4.33 2.04 -2.92
N GLY A 9 -4.18 3.28 -2.48
CA GLY A 9 -5.30 4.16 -2.19
C GLY A 9 -4.96 5.20 -1.13
N GLY A 10 -5.63 6.34 -1.16
CA GLY A 10 -5.42 7.44 -0.23
C GLY A 10 -5.70 7.07 1.23
N PRO A 11 -5.31 7.94 2.16
CA PRO A 11 -5.64 7.77 3.57
C PRO A 11 -7.16 7.65 3.76
N GLY A 12 -7.59 6.71 4.58
CA GLY A 12 -9.01 6.58 4.92
C GLY A 12 -9.92 5.93 3.89
N ILE A 13 -9.40 5.48 2.77
CA ILE A 13 -10.21 4.84 1.72
C ILE A 13 -10.73 3.43 2.09
N GLY A 14 -10.22 2.82 3.16
CA GLY A 14 -10.64 1.47 3.58
C GLY A 14 -9.61 0.38 3.34
N LYS A 15 -8.35 0.70 3.01
CA LYS A 15 -7.28 -0.28 2.75
C LYS A 15 -7.19 -1.35 3.82
N SER A 16 -7.03 -0.96 5.09
CA SER A 16 -6.85 -1.93 6.19
C SER A 16 -8.04 -2.88 6.35
N THR A 17 -9.28 -2.42 6.06
CA THR A 17 -10.48 -3.26 6.09
C THR A 17 -10.46 -4.29 4.96
N VAL A 18 -10.13 -3.86 3.74
CA VAL A 18 -10.02 -4.76 2.58
C VAL A 18 -8.90 -5.78 2.80
N ILE A 19 -7.74 -5.33 3.30
CA ILE A 19 -6.59 -6.18 3.62
C ILE A 19 -6.94 -7.24 4.66
N ALA A 20 -7.61 -6.85 5.76
CA ALA A 20 -8.03 -7.79 6.80
C ALA A 20 -8.96 -8.88 6.23
N GLY A 21 -9.95 -8.49 5.40
CA GLY A 21 -10.84 -9.42 4.72
C GLY A 21 -10.10 -10.33 3.73
N LEU A 22 -9.19 -9.77 2.93
CA LEU A 22 -8.36 -10.51 1.98
C LEU A 22 -7.49 -11.55 2.71
N TYR A 23 -6.76 -11.12 3.73
CA TYR A 23 -5.94 -12.01 4.56
C TYR A 23 -6.77 -13.14 5.17
N HIS A 24 -7.92 -12.82 5.79
CA HIS A 24 -8.82 -13.81 6.36
C HIS A 24 -9.25 -14.86 5.33
N HIS A 25 -9.72 -14.43 4.16
CA HIS A 25 -10.17 -15.37 3.12
C HIS A 25 -9.04 -16.23 2.55
N MET A 26 -7.84 -15.67 2.38
CA MET A 26 -6.66 -16.43 1.93
C MET A 26 -6.23 -17.47 2.97
N LYS A 27 -6.21 -17.11 4.26
CA LYS A 27 -5.90 -18.07 5.36
C LYS A 27 -6.93 -19.19 5.44
N LEU A 28 -8.23 -18.93 5.26
CA LEU A 28 -9.26 -19.99 5.22
C LEU A 28 -9.05 -20.98 4.06
N LYS A 29 -8.44 -20.53 2.98
CA LYS A 29 -8.05 -21.39 1.84
C LYS A 29 -6.69 -22.08 2.03
N HIS A 30 -6.09 -21.99 3.22
CA HIS A 30 -4.77 -22.52 3.54
C HIS A 30 -3.63 -21.95 2.68
N ILE A 31 -3.79 -20.76 2.11
CA ILE A 31 -2.75 -20.07 1.35
C ILE A 31 -1.73 -19.51 2.35
N ASN A 32 -0.44 -19.74 2.05
CA ASN A 32 0.66 -19.22 2.87
C ASN A 32 0.89 -17.73 2.55
N VAL A 33 0.23 -16.87 3.30
CA VAL A 33 0.21 -15.40 3.10
C VAL A 33 0.50 -14.67 4.40
N GLU A 34 1.21 -13.53 4.31
CA GLU A 34 1.44 -12.59 5.42
C GLU A 34 1.17 -11.15 4.99
N ILE A 35 1.04 -10.25 5.99
CA ILE A 35 0.82 -8.81 5.74
C ILE A 35 2.10 -8.05 6.04
N ALA A 36 2.52 -7.20 5.09
CA ALA A 36 3.48 -6.13 5.33
C ALA A 36 2.69 -4.85 5.69
N HIS A 37 2.54 -4.59 6.99
CA HIS A 37 1.80 -3.44 7.51
C HIS A 37 2.46 -2.11 7.16
N GLU A 38 1.67 -1.05 7.15
CA GLU A 38 2.11 0.33 6.92
C GLU A 38 3.02 0.82 8.06
N VAL A 39 4.23 1.30 7.72
CA VAL A 39 5.18 1.89 8.69
C VAL A 39 4.70 3.25 9.18
N ALA A 40 4.18 4.09 8.28
CA ALA A 40 3.76 5.45 8.62
C ALA A 40 2.71 5.48 9.75
N LYS A 41 1.88 4.46 9.83
CA LYS A 41 0.87 4.34 10.88
C LYS A 41 1.47 4.18 12.28
N ASP A 42 2.61 3.52 12.42
CA ASP A 42 3.29 3.39 13.71
C ASP A 42 3.75 4.77 14.17
N TYR A 43 4.38 5.56 13.30
CA TYR A 43 4.81 6.93 13.61
C TYR A 43 3.65 7.86 13.98
N VAL A 44 2.47 7.69 13.37
CA VAL A 44 1.26 8.44 13.76
C VAL A 44 0.86 8.10 15.20
N TRP A 45 0.84 6.81 15.57
CA TRP A 45 0.49 6.38 16.93
C TRP A 45 1.55 6.74 17.97
N GLU A 46 2.82 6.84 17.57
CA GLU A 46 3.95 7.25 18.41
C GLU A 46 4.11 8.79 18.49
N GLU A 47 3.22 9.54 17.81
CA GLU A 47 3.28 11.01 17.72
C GLU A 47 4.59 11.55 17.12
N GLN A 48 5.28 10.73 16.28
CA GLN A 48 6.55 11.06 15.64
C GLN A 48 6.34 11.59 14.21
N LEU A 49 5.48 12.60 14.05
CA LEU A 49 5.10 13.13 12.74
C LEU A 49 6.27 13.79 12.00
N ASP A 50 7.28 14.28 12.71
CA ASP A 50 8.49 14.87 12.11
C ASP A 50 9.19 13.90 11.16
N ILE A 51 9.21 12.61 11.50
CA ILE A 51 9.79 11.56 10.63
C ILE A 51 9.00 11.46 9.33
N LEU A 52 7.68 11.50 9.41
CA LEU A 52 6.82 11.43 8.21
C LEU A 52 6.96 12.65 7.31
N HIS A 53 7.27 13.83 7.87
CA HIS A 53 7.40 15.06 7.11
C HIS A 53 8.81 15.27 6.55
N HIS A 54 9.86 14.76 7.24
CA HIS A 54 11.23 15.17 6.95
C HIS A 54 12.20 14.02 6.65
N ASP A 55 11.81 12.74 6.87
CA ASP A 55 12.69 11.60 6.66
C ASP A 55 12.01 10.45 5.88
N GLN A 56 11.59 10.76 4.66
CA GLN A 56 10.98 9.76 3.78
C GLN A 56 11.95 8.63 3.38
N LEU A 57 13.27 8.83 3.49
CA LEU A 57 14.24 7.76 3.27
C LEU A 57 14.12 6.68 4.35
N LEU A 58 13.97 7.07 5.63
CA LEU A 58 13.78 6.13 6.73
C LEU A 58 12.46 5.37 6.59
N VAL A 59 11.36 6.09 6.29
CA VAL A 59 10.03 5.49 6.08
C VAL A 59 10.08 4.45 4.96
N PHE A 60 10.66 4.79 3.80
CA PHE A 60 10.85 3.87 2.69
C PHE A 60 11.70 2.66 3.07
N ALA A 61 12.86 2.88 3.71
CA ALA A 61 13.75 1.78 4.09
C ALA A 61 13.09 0.79 5.04
N GLN A 62 12.31 1.27 6.00
CA GLN A 62 11.57 0.42 6.94
C GLN A 62 10.40 -0.31 6.25
N GLN A 63 9.67 0.35 5.35
CA GLN A 63 8.62 -0.30 4.58
C GLN A 63 9.19 -1.39 3.65
N HIS A 64 10.30 -1.11 2.96
CA HIS A 64 11.03 -2.11 2.18
C HIS A 64 11.46 -3.30 3.06
N ARG A 65 11.98 -3.04 4.27
CA ARG A 65 12.38 -4.10 5.21
C ARG A 65 11.20 -4.97 5.64
N ARG A 66 9.99 -4.41 5.84
CA ARG A 66 8.77 -5.17 6.17
C ARG A 66 8.39 -6.16 5.08
N ILE A 67 8.56 -5.79 3.82
CA ILE A 67 8.33 -6.65 2.66
C ILE A 67 9.46 -7.69 2.57
N TYR A 68 10.71 -7.22 2.50
CA TYR A 68 11.86 -8.05 2.20
C TYR A 68 12.07 -9.19 3.19
N ARG A 69 11.77 -8.99 4.49
CA ARG A 69 11.88 -10.04 5.52
C ARG A 69 11.00 -11.26 5.28
N LEU A 70 9.93 -11.13 4.48
CA LEU A 70 8.96 -12.18 4.17
C LEU A 70 9.25 -12.87 2.83
N MET A 71 10.14 -12.31 2.01
CA MET A 71 10.49 -12.87 0.71
C MET A 71 11.03 -14.30 0.85
N ASN A 72 10.56 -15.18 -0.04
CA ASN A 72 10.88 -16.62 -0.07
C ASN A 72 10.48 -17.43 1.19
N LYS A 73 9.62 -16.85 2.05
CA LYS A 73 9.09 -17.52 3.26
C LYS A 73 7.60 -17.77 3.17
N VAL A 74 6.91 -17.00 2.35
CA VAL A 74 5.47 -17.12 2.09
C VAL A 74 5.21 -17.08 0.59
N ASP A 75 4.04 -17.54 0.16
CA ASP A 75 3.66 -17.52 -1.25
C ASP A 75 3.19 -16.11 -1.66
N TYR A 76 2.48 -15.42 -0.75
CA TYR A 76 1.98 -14.06 -0.98
C TYR A 76 2.29 -13.13 0.17
N ILE A 77 2.53 -11.86 -0.17
CA ILE A 77 2.61 -10.75 0.79
C ILE A 77 1.56 -9.71 0.41
N ILE A 78 0.57 -9.49 1.27
CA ILE A 78 -0.35 -8.35 1.13
C ILE A 78 0.35 -7.10 1.68
N VAL A 79 0.49 -6.06 0.85
CA VAL A 79 1.23 -4.86 1.20
C VAL A 79 0.26 -3.70 1.45
N ASP A 80 0.18 -3.24 2.72
CA ASP A 80 -0.71 -2.16 3.17
C ASP A 80 -0.20 -0.76 2.73
N CYS A 81 1.10 -0.63 2.54
CA CYS A 81 1.72 0.56 1.95
C CYS A 81 2.75 0.12 0.91
N PRO A 82 2.34 -0.08 -0.37
CA PRO A 82 3.28 -0.35 -1.45
C PRO A 82 4.36 0.71 -1.57
N LEU A 83 5.59 0.33 -1.96
CA LEU A 83 6.76 1.23 -1.95
C LEU A 83 6.51 2.53 -2.72
N LEU A 84 5.82 2.46 -3.85
CA LEU A 84 5.50 3.65 -4.67
C LEU A 84 4.62 4.66 -3.93
N MET A 85 3.87 4.25 -2.90
CA MET A 85 3.11 5.17 -2.06
C MET A 85 3.99 6.11 -1.22
N CYS A 86 5.29 5.86 -1.10
CA CYS A 86 6.20 6.80 -0.45
C CYS A 86 6.48 8.05 -1.31
N ILE A 87 6.33 7.96 -2.64
CA ILE A 87 6.70 9.05 -3.57
C ILE A 87 5.91 10.35 -3.32
N PRO A 88 4.57 10.33 -3.18
CA PRO A 88 3.79 11.55 -2.91
C PRO A 88 4.09 12.25 -1.59
N TYR A 89 4.88 11.63 -0.73
CA TYR A 89 5.28 12.19 0.58
C TYR A 89 6.71 12.70 0.61
N ILE A 90 7.45 12.59 -0.51
CA ILE A 90 8.81 13.15 -0.62
C ILE A 90 8.70 14.67 -0.64
N ALA A 91 9.30 15.34 0.37
CA ALA A 91 9.30 16.79 0.43
C ALA A 91 10.06 17.39 -0.76
N GLU A 92 9.61 18.58 -1.22
CA GLU A 92 10.30 19.30 -2.27
C GLU A 92 11.76 19.61 -1.87
N GLY A 93 12.69 19.34 -2.77
CA GLY A 93 14.12 19.52 -2.52
C GLY A 93 14.80 18.46 -1.67
N PHE A 94 14.07 17.40 -1.25
CA PHE A 94 14.65 16.22 -0.60
C PHE A 94 15.58 15.46 -1.58
N LEU A 95 16.13 14.33 -1.16
CA LEU A 95 17.09 13.54 -1.94
C LEU A 95 16.57 13.19 -3.35
N LYS A 96 17.16 13.79 -4.39
CA LYS A 96 16.76 13.58 -5.80
C LYS A 96 16.83 12.12 -6.26
N GLY A 97 17.70 11.33 -5.63
CA GLY A 97 17.86 9.90 -5.93
C GLY A 97 16.82 9.00 -5.27
N LEU A 98 15.98 9.51 -4.34
CA LEU A 98 15.06 8.66 -3.58
C LEU A 98 13.92 8.14 -4.45
N GLU A 99 13.29 8.99 -5.26
CA GLU A 99 12.18 8.57 -6.12
C GLU A 99 12.61 7.50 -7.14
N PRO A 100 13.71 7.64 -7.90
CA PRO A 100 14.22 6.57 -8.77
C PRO A 100 14.53 5.28 -8.02
N LEU A 101 15.11 5.37 -6.82
CA LEU A 101 15.41 4.21 -5.98
C LEU A 101 14.13 3.45 -5.57
N ILE A 102 13.07 4.17 -5.22
CA ILE A 102 11.77 3.57 -4.87
C ILE A 102 11.20 2.81 -6.08
N VAL A 103 11.22 3.43 -7.26
CA VAL A 103 10.73 2.82 -8.51
C VAL A 103 11.55 1.58 -8.87
N GLU A 104 12.87 1.65 -8.83
CA GLU A 104 13.75 0.52 -9.07
C GLU A 104 13.47 -0.61 -8.08
N SER A 105 13.34 -0.28 -6.78
CA SER A 105 13.01 -1.26 -5.73
C SER A 105 11.66 -1.93 -5.96
N HIS A 106 10.64 -1.20 -6.42
CA HIS A 106 9.34 -1.77 -6.77
C HIS A 106 9.48 -2.83 -7.87
N HIS A 107 10.23 -2.56 -8.92
CA HIS A 107 10.43 -3.48 -10.06
C HIS A 107 11.24 -4.74 -9.71
N THR A 108 11.89 -4.80 -8.56
CA THR A 108 12.58 -6.03 -8.11
C THR A 108 11.63 -7.11 -7.63
N PHE A 109 10.35 -6.78 -7.39
CA PHE A 109 9.35 -7.71 -6.86
C PHE A 109 8.34 -8.13 -7.95
N ASP A 110 8.02 -9.43 -8.01
CA ASP A 110 6.83 -9.89 -8.73
C ASP A 110 5.59 -9.44 -7.97
N SER A 111 4.74 -8.64 -8.58
CA SER A 111 3.63 -8.02 -7.89
C SER A 111 2.39 -7.80 -8.76
N GLU A 112 1.22 -7.86 -8.12
CA GLU A 112 -0.06 -7.44 -8.66
C GLU A 112 -0.54 -6.21 -7.89
N SER A 113 -1.04 -5.20 -8.61
CA SER A 113 -1.42 -3.92 -8.02
C SER A 113 -2.92 -3.67 -8.15
N PHE A 114 -3.55 -3.30 -7.02
CA PHE A 114 -4.96 -2.95 -6.92
C PHE A 114 -5.09 -1.53 -6.37
N VAL A 115 -5.85 -0.68 -7.05
CA VAL A 115 -6.20 0.65 -6.59
C VAL A 115 -7.62 0.62 -6.04
N LEU A 116 -7.79 1.00 -4.78
CA LEU A 116 -9.10 1.05 -4.16
C LEU A 116 -9.81 2.35 -4.49
N ASN A 117 -11.02 2.27 -5.04
CA ASN A 117 -11.90 3.41 -5.25
C ASN A 117 -12.73 3.67 -3.99
N ARG A 118 -12.94 4.95 -3.66
CA ARG A 118 -13.75 5.34 -2.50
C ARG A 118 -15.19 4.88 -2.68
N SER A 119 -15.76 4.29 -1.63
CA SER A 119 -17.22 4.13 -1.50
C SER A 119 -17.84 5.39 -0.90
N ASP A 120 -19.17 5.48 -0.90
CA ASP A 120 -19.94 6.56 -0.24
C ASP A 120 -19.84 6.55 1.30
N ALA A 121 -18.95 5.73 1.89
CA ALA A 121 -18.77 5.65 3.33
C ALA A 121 -18.13 6.92 3.90
N GLU A 122 -18.61 7.37 5.06
CA GLU A 122 -18.08 8.53 5.76
C GLU A 122 -16.57 8.38 6.08
N TYR A 123 -15.84 9.48 5.92
CA TYR A 123 -14.44 9.55 6.27
C TYR A 123 -14.25 9.47 7.80
N ASN A 124 -13.45 8.51 8.28
CA ASN A 124 -13.10 8.41 9.69
C ASN A 124 -11.71 9.01 9.95
N PRO A 125 -11.59 10.15 10.68
CA PRO A 125 -10.29 10.81 10.91
C PRO A 125 -9.41 10.14 11.98
N LYS A 126 -9.93 9.19 12.78
CA LYS A 126 -9.18 8.59 13.89
C LYS A 126 -7.95 7.80 13.39
N GLY A 127 -6.81 8.09 13.99
CA GLY A 127 -5.52 7.46 13.64
C GLY A 127 -4.95 7.93 12.30
N ARG A 128 -5.27 9.17 11.88
CA ARG A 128 -4.79 9.79 10.65
C ARG A 128 -4.43 11.24 10.91
N TYR A 129 -3.46 11.77 10.16
CA TYR A 129 -3.08 13.17 10.23
C TYR A 129 -3.60 14.00 9.03
N HIS A 130 -4.23 13.35 8.03
CA HIS A 130 -4.89 14.02 6.91
C HIS A 130 -6.37 14.24 7.19
N ASN A 131 -6.92 15.36 6.69
CA ASN A 131 -8.36 15.56 6.57
C ASN A 131 -8.90 14.89 5.29
N GLU A 132 -10.22 15.00 5.05
CA GLU A 132 -10.86 14.33 3.90
C GLU A 132 -10.40 14.88 2.55
N SER A 133 -10.28 16.21 2.39
CA SER A 133 -9.82 16.83 1.15
C SER A 133 -8.38 16.46 0.82
N GLU A 134 -7.50 16.49 1.81
CA GLU A 134 -6.11 16.04 1.68
C GLU A 134 -6.01 14.55 1.31
N SER A 135 -6.92 13.72 1.86
CA SER A 135 -7.00 12.30 1.52
C SER A 135 -7.36 12.07 0.04
N ILE A 136 -8.28 12.89 -0.51
CA ILE A 136 -8.67 12.81 -1.92
C ILE A 136 -7.51 13.24 -2.81
N GLU A 137 -6.83 14.32 -2.45
CA GLU A 137 -5.65 14.80 -3.18
C GLU A 137 -4.52 13.77 -3.17
N LYS A 138 -4.19 13.20 -2.00
CA LYS A 138 -3.20 12.13 -1.89
C LYS A 138 -3.58 10.88 -2.68
N HIS A 139 -4.85 10.53 -2.74
CA HIS A 139 -5.30 9.43 -3.59
C HIS A 139 -4.98 9.68 -5.06
N LYS A 140 -5.26 10.90 -5.55
CA LYS A 140 -4.95 11.30 -6.92
C LYS A 140 -3.44 11.25 -7.19
N GLU A 141 -2.62 11.84 -6.31
CA GLU A 141 -1.16 11.81 -6.42
C GLU A 141 -0.62 10.36 -6.51
N ILE A 142 -1.18 9.42 -5.72
CA ILE A 142 -0.81 8.00 -5.76
C ILE A 142 -1.13 7.39 -7.12
N VAL A 143 -2.31 7.67 -7.68
CA VAL A 143 -2.68 7.19 -9.02
C VAL A 143 -1.80 7.82 -10.10
N ASP A 144 -1.51 9.12 -9.99
CA ASP A 144 -0.62 9.83 -10.93
C ASP A 144 0.80 9.21 -10.93
N VAL A 145 1.30 8.73 -9.78
CA VAL A 145 2.57 7.99 -9.72
C VAL A 145 2.49 6.67 -10.51
N LEU A 146 1.40 5.90 -10.37
CA LEU A 146 1.25 4.64 -11.11
C LEU A 146 1.21 4.90 -12.63
N VAL A 147 0.49 5.93 -13.05
CA VAL A 147 0.42 6.34 -14.46
C VAL A 147 1.78 6.83 -14.96
N LYS A 148 2.49 7.68 -14.19
CA LYS A 148 3.81 8.23 -14.53
C LYS A 148 4.85 7.15 -14.84
N TYR A 149 4.78 6.02 -14.12
CA TYR A 149 5.75 4.92 -14.22
C TYR A 149 5.22 3.69 -14.95
N ASP A 150 4.09 3.83 -15.67
CA ASP A 150 3.45 2.74 -16.44
C ASP A 150 3.23 1.46 -15.60
N ILE A 151 2.86 1.62 -14.32
CA ILE A 151 2.56 0.50 -13.44
C ILE A 151 1.14 0.00 -13.71
N PRO A 152 0.96 -1.24 -14.18
CA PRO A 152 -0.37 -1.78 -14.39
C PRO A 152 -1.10 -1.97 -13.05
N TYR A 153 -2.39 -1.65 -13.02
CA TYR A 153 -3.23 -1.84 -11.84
C TYR A 153 -4.68 -2.17 -12.22
N THR A 154 -5.40 -2.77 -11.29
CA THR A 154 -6.83 -3.01 -11.40
C THR A 154 -7.58 -2.20 -10.35
N GLU A 155 -8.62 -1.48 -10.76
CA GLU A 155 -9.47 -0.73 -9.85
C GLU A 155 -10.48 -1.64 -9.14
N ILE A 156 -10.65 -1.42 -7.84
CA ILE A 156 -11.53 -2.18 -6.96
C ILE A 156 -12.34 -1.20 -6.11
N ASP A 157 -13.66 -1.23 -6.24
CA ASP A 157 -14.54 -0.47 -5.37
C ASP A 157 -14.52 -1.05 -3.95
N VAL A 158 -14.33 -0.18 -2.95
CA VAL A 158 -14.32 -0.59 -1.55
C VAL A 158 -15.72 -1.07 -1.13
N GLY A 159 -15.76 -2.24 -0.50
CA GLY A 159 -16.99 -2.84 0.01
C GLY A 159 -16.76 -4.26 0.51
N PRO A 160 -17.81 -4.92 1.03
CA PRO A 160 -17.71 -6.28 1.57
C PRO A 160 -17.19 -7.32 0.56
N GLU A 161 -17.44 -7.11 -0.72
CA GLU A 161 -17.02 -8.04 -1.79
C GLU A 161 -15.62 -7.74 -2.36
N ALA A 162 -15.00 -6.59 -2.02
CA ALA A 162 -13.68 -6.22 -2.52
C ALA A 162 -12.61 -7.31 -2.28
N PRO A 163 -12.51 -7.93 -1.07
CA PRO A 163 -11.55 -9.00 -0.85
C PRO A 163 -11.74 -10.22 -1.76
N LYS A 164 -13.00 -10.63 -1.98
CA LYS A 164 -13.32 -11.77 -2.85
C LYS A 164 -13.03 -11.46 -4.32
N LYS A 165 -13.31 -10.22 -4.77
CA LYS A 165 -13.01 -9.77 -6.12
C LYS A 165 -11.49 -9.80 -6.38
N ILE A 166 -10.67 -9.32 -5.44
CA ILE A 166 -9.22 -9.41 -5.52
C ILE A 166 -8.76 -10.86 -5.63
N ILE A 167 -9.27 -11.76 -4.78
CA ILE A 167 -8.92 -13.20 -4.83
C ILE A 167 -9.28 -13.81 -6.19
N SER A 168 -10.44 -13.47 -6.76
CA SER A 168 -10.85 -14.01 -8.07
C SER A 168 -9.92 -13.57 -9.20
N LEU A 169 -9.36 -12.36 -9.12
CA LEU A 169 -8.39 -11.84 -10.08
C LEU A 169 -7.01 -12.47 -9.94
N LEU A 170 -6.65 -12.89 -8.72
CA LEU A 170 -5.42 -13.63 -8.44
C LEU A 170 -5.53 -15.12 -8.81
N HIS A 171 -6.74 -15.62 -9.07
CA HIS A 171 -7.02 -17.07 -9.25
C HIS A 171 -6.16 -17.79 -10.30
N PRO A 172 -5.67 -17.16 -11.39
CA PRO A 172 -4.74 -17.82 -12.30
C PRO A 172 -3.41 -18.25 -11.64
N TYR A 173 -3.14 -17.74 -10.44
CA TYR A 173 -1.90 -17.93 -9.66
C TYR A 173 -2.13 -18.62 -8.30
N LEU A 174 -3.41 -18.91 -7.94
CA LEU A 174 -3.79 -19.54 -6.66
C LEU A 174 -4.10 -21.07 -6.86
#